data_605633e30d6577263224113a0664f496
#
_entry.id   605633e30d6577263224113a0664f496
#
_cell.length_a   1.000
_cell.length_b   1.000
_cell.length_c   1.000
_cell.angle_alpha   90.00
_cell.angle_beta   90.00
_cell.angle_gamma   90.00
#
_symmetry.space_group_name_H-M   'P 1'
#
loop_
_entity.id
_entity.type
_entity.pdbx_description
1 polymer ?
#
loop_
_entity_poly.entity_id
_entity_poly.type
_entity_poly.pdbx_seq_one_letter_code
_entity_poly.pdbx_strand_id
1 'polypeptide(L)'
;MKFVLMVYHGPNPTLPGSDRWRALPEAEQKAIYADYAELNKVEGMTGGLPLGLPQAAKTVQVRDGKTHVTNGTYLAEGAGGYSVYEAESMEAAIAMAARIPAARLGGAVEIRPAEKYF
;
A
#
# COMPACT_ATOMS: atom_id res chain seq x y z
N MET A 1 -20.01 0.16 -2.57
CA MET A 1 -19.21 1.07 -1.71
C MET A 1 -17.75 0.99 -2.11
N LYS A 2 -17.09 2.11 -2.12
CA LYS A 2 -15.65 2.17 -2.40
C LYS A 2 -14.85 2.16 -1.11
N PHE A 3 -13.80 1.37 -1.12
CA PHE A 3 -12.84 1.28 -0.01
C PHE A 3 -11.45 1.61 -0.53
N VAL A 4 -10.70 2.38 0.24
CA VAL A 4 -9.28 2.60 -0.05
C VAL A 4 -8.49 1.58 0.76
N LEU A 5 -7.66 0.82 0.07
CA LEU A 5 -6.78 -0.17 0.68
C LEU A 5 -5.37 0.44 0.70
N MET A 6 -4.92 0.83 1.88
CA MET A 6 -3.60 1.45 2.06
C MET A 6 -2.61 0.39 2.48
N VAL A 7 -1.55 0.23 1.70
CA VAL A 7 -0.58 -0.85 1.87
C VAL A 7 0.63 -0.34 2.63
N TYR A 8 0.99 -1.04 3.70
CA TYR A 8 2.18 -0.74 4.51
C TYR A 8 3.07 -1.98 4.51
N HIS A 9 4.35 -1.80 4.20
CA HIS A 9 5.28 -2.93 4.09
C HIS A 9 6.02 -3.24 5.39
N GLY A 10 5.86 -2.40 6.41
CA GLY A 10 6.53 -2.58 7.70
C GLY A 10 7.98 -2.13 7.69
N PRO A 11 8.67 -2.26 8.85
CA PRO A 11 10.04 -1.76 9.01
C PRO A 11 11.09 -2.54 8.19
N ASN A 12 10.80 -3.80 7.87
CA ASN A 12 11.67 -4.64 7.05
C ASN A 12 10.91 -5.10 5.80
N PRO A 13 10.76 -4.23 4.81
CA PRO A 13 9.90 -4.52 3.67
C PRO A 13 10.44 -5.65 2.80
N THR A 14 9.53 -6.50 2.35
CA THR A 14 9.82 -7.51 1.32
C THR A 14 9.44 -6.92 -0.03
N LEU A 15 10.31 -6.08 -0.56
CA LEU A 15 10.11 -5.36 -1.81
C LEU A 15 11.32 -5.54 -2.72
N PRO A 16 11.14 -5.52 -4.04
CA PRO A 16 12.27 -5.53 -4.98
C PRO A 16 13.30 -4.48 -4.60
N GLY A 17 14.56 -4.90 -4.49
CA GLY A 17 15.66 -4.06 -4.06
C GLY A 17 15.97 -4.13 -2.56
N SER A 18 15.11 -4.73 -1.75
CA SER A 18 15.38 -4.94 -0.31
C SER A 18 16.18 -6.21 -0.06
N ASP A 19 16.82 -6.29 1.13
CA ASP A 19 17.57 -7.49 1.52
C ASP A 19 16.65 -8.70 1.66
N ARG A 20 15.46 -8.52 2.23
CA ARG A 20 14.51 -9.61 2.38
C ARG A 20 14.03 -10.14 1.03
N TRP A 21 13.85 -9.27 0.05
CA TRP A 21 13.49 -9.67 -1.30
C TRP A 21 14.61 -10.52 -1.93
N ARG A 22 15.86 -10.04 -1.83
CA ARG A 22 17.00 -10.76 -2.39
C ARG A 22 17.19 -12.13 -1.75
N ALA A 23 16.80 -12.28 -0.49
CA ALA A 23 16.89 -13.54 0.24
C ALA A 23 15.81 -14.55 -0.16
N LEU A 24 14.73 -14.12 -0.84
CA LEU A 24 13.68 -15.02 -1.28
C LEU A 24 14.13 -15.87 -2.47
N PRO A 25 13.73 -17.16 -2.52
CA PRO A 25 13.89 -17.95 -3.74
C PRO A 25 13.21 -17.27 -4.93
N GLU A 26 13.76 -17.42 -6.11
CA GLU A 26 13.19 -16.81 -7.33
C GLU A 26 11.73 -17.20 -7.55
N ALA A 27 11.37 -18.46 -7.25
CA ALA A 27 9.99 -18.92 -7.37
C ALA A 27 9.02 -18.13 -6.47
N GLU A 28 9.45 -17.76 -5.25
CA GLU A 28 8.63 -16.96 -4.35
C GLU A 28 8.53 -15.52 -4.84
N GLN A 29 9.61 -14.95 -5.36
CA GLN A 29 9.58 -13.62 -5.97
C GLN A 29 8.57 -13.57 -7.11
N LYS A 30 8.60 -14.57 -7.99
CA LYS A 30 7.65 -14.67 -9.10
C LYS A 30 6.22 -14.84 -8.63
N ALA A 31 6.00 -15.61 -7.56
CA ALA A 31 4.67 -15.81 -6.99
C ALA A 31 4.09 -14.50 -6.44
N ILE A 32 4.92 -13.67 -5.80
CA ILE A 32 4.48 -12.35 -5.29
C ILE A 32 4.09 -11.44 -6.44
N TYR A 33 4.89 -11.36 -7.51
CA TYR A 33 4.52 -10.60 -8.70
C TYR A 33 3.21 -11.09 -9.31
N ALA A 34 3.03 -12.41 -9.39
CA ALA A 34 1.81 -13.00 -9.92
C ALA A 34 0.59 -12.65 -9.07
N ASP A 35 0.72 -12.66 -7.74
CA ASP A 35 -0.35 -12.30 -6.82
C ASP A 35 -0.81 -10.85 -7.04
N TYR A 36 0.13 -9.91 -7.17
CA TYR A 36 -0.21 -8.52 -7.46
C TYR A 36 -0.87 -8.37 -8.84
N ALA A 37 -0.36 -9.08 -9.85
CA ALA A 37 -0.94 -9.05 -11.18
C ALA A 37 -2.39 -9.55 -11.19
N GLU A 38 -2.67 -10.63 -10.45
CA GLU A 38 -4.03 -11.16 -10.34
C GLU A 38 -4.96 -10.19 -9.60
N LEU A 39 -4.48 -9.53 -8.55
CA LEU A 39 -5.28 -8.53 -7.82
C LEU A 39 -5.70 -7.38 -8.74
N ASN A 40 -4.82 -6.95 -9.63
CA ASN A 40 -5.12 -5.86 -10.57
C ASN A 40 -6.19 -6.23 -11.60
N LYS A 41 -6.49 -7.52 -11.77
CA LYS A 41 -7.52 -8.01 -12.69
C LYS A 41 -8.86 -8.24 -12.00
N VAL A 42 -8.94 -8.14 -10.70
CA VAL A 42 -10.19 -8.38 -9.95
C VAL A 42 -11.19 -7.30 -10.31
N GLU A 43 -12.43 -7.71 -10.60
CA GLU A 43 -13.52 -6.78 -10.87
C GLU A 43 -13.73 -5.86 -9.66
N GLY A 44 -13.86 -4.57 -9.92
CA GLY A 44 -14.02 -3.56 -8.88
C GLY A 44 -12.72 -3.04 -8.31
N MET A 45 -11.59 -3.65 -8.66
CA MET A 45 -10.28 -3.18 -8.22
C MET A 45 -9.75 -2.12 -9.18
N THR A 46 -9.46 -0.93 -8.64
CA THR A 46 -8.74 0.12 -9.35
C THR A 46 -7.41 0.28 -8.65
N GLY A 47 -6.33 -0.09 -9.32
CA GLY A 47 -5.01 0.00 -8.73
C GLY A 47 -4.50 1.42 -8.64
N GLY A 48 -3.83 1.74 -7.54
CA GLY A 48 -2.94 2.87 -7.47
C GLY A 48 -1.57 2.47 -8.00
N LEU A 49 -0.68 3.43 -8.10
CA LEU A 49 0.70 3.14 -8.42
C LEU A 49 1.44 2.69 -7.16
N PRO A 50 2.42 1.80 -7.28
CA PRO A 50 3.34 1.55 -6.17
C PRO A 50 4.11 2.83 -5.86
N LEU A 51 4.34 3.07 -4.57
CA LEU A 51 5.06 4.26 -4.13
C LEU A 51 6.55 3.96 -3.97
N GLY A 52 7.38 4.95 -4.19
CA GLY A 52 8.80 4.85 -3.88
C GLY A 52 9.03 4.63 -2.39
N LEU A 53 10.24 4.30 -2.02
CA LEU A 53 10.59 4.04 -0.62
C LEU A 53 10.37 5.31 0.24
N PRO A 54 10.09 5.14 1.54
CA PRO A 54 9.86 6.28 2.44
C PRO A 54 10.96 7.34 2.43
N GLN A 55 12.20 6.92 2.19
CA GLN A 55 13.35 7.83 2.11
C GLN A 55 13.24 8.85 0.96
N ALA A 56 12.46 8.53 -0.08
CA ALA A 56 12.23 9.42 -1.20
C ALA A 56 11.09 10.41 -0.96
N ALA A 57 10.35 10.27 0.14
CA ALA A 57 9.19 11.09 0.44
C ALA A 57 9.57 12.51 0.84
N LYS A 58 8.66 13.44 0.57
CA LYS A 58 8.68 14.80 1.11
C LYS A 58 7.34 15.05 1.79
N THR A 59 7.39 15.66 2.94
CA THR A 59 6.19 16.08 3.69
C THR A 59 6.06 17.58 3.63
N VAL A 60 4.89 18.07 3.31
CA VAL A 60 4.62 19.51 3.18
C VAL A 60 3.60 19.93 4.22
N GLN A 61 3.91 20.96 4.96
CA GLN A 61 2.99 21.61 5.88
C GLN A 61 2.97 23.11 5.62
N VAL A 62 1.84 23.75 5.84
CA VAL A 62 1.73 25.20 5.73
C VAL A 62 1.39 25.76 7.10
N ARG A 63 2.27 26.59 7.64
CA ARG A 63 2.08 27.25 8.93
C ARG A 63 2.30 28.75 8.76
N ASP A 64 1.37 29.55 9.27
CA ASP A 64 1.45 31.01 9.17
C ASP A 64 1.65 31.51 7.74
N GLY A 65 0.98 30.85 6.78
CA GLY A 65 1.08 31.18 5.36
C GLY A 65 2.40 30.77 4.69
N LYS A 66 3.25 30.04 5.41
CA LYS A 66 4.56 29.59 4.89
C LYS A 66 4.58 28.10 4.66
N THR A 67 5.14 27.70 3.54
CA THR A 67 5.34 26.29 3.17
C THR A 67 6.58 25.74 3.87
N HIS A 68 6.38 24.65 4.60
CA HIS A 68 7.47 23.91 5.26
C HIS A 68 7.59 22.53 4.62
N VAL A 69 8.78 22.17 4.20
CA VAL A 69 9.07 20.88 3.57
C VAL A 69 10.03 20.09 4.46
N THR A 70 9.65 18.87 4.77
CA THR A 70 10.47 17.95 5.56
C THR A 70 10.78 16.71 4.71
N ASN A 71 11.99 16.21 4.78
CA ASN A 71 12.34 14.94 4.12
C ASN A 71 11.72 13.77 4.86
N GLY A 72 11.24 12.78 4.11
CA GLY A 72 10.66 11.58 4.67
C GLY A 72 9.15 11.65 4.79
N THR A 73 8.57 10.59 5.36
CA THR A 73 7.13 10.46 5.55
C THR A 73 6.66 11.24 6.79
N TYR A 74 5.40 11.68 6.74
CA TYR A 74 4.79 12.40 7.87
C TYR A 74 4.66 11.52 9.10
N LEU A 75 4.23 10.27 8.91
CA LEU A 75 4.15 9.27 9.97
C LEU A 75 5.31 8.29 9.82
N ALA A 76 5.73 7.70 10.93
CA ALA A 76 6.85 6.76 10.96
C ALA A 76 6.63 5.59 9.99
N GLU A 77 5.39 5.08 9.92
CA GLU A 77 4.99 4.06 8.95
C GLU A 77 4.44 4.74 7.71
N GLY A 78 5.26 4.87 6.68
CA GLY A 78 4.81 5.40 5.39
C GLY A 78 4.09 4.35 4.57
N ALA A 79 3.01 4.75 3.87
CA ALA A 79 2.33 3.86 2.94
C ALA A 79 3.24 3.51 1.77
N GLY A 80 3.22 2.25 1.36
CA GLY A 80 3.99 1.74 0.21
C GLY A 80 3.17 1.67 -1.07
N GLY A 81 1.86 1.87 -0.98
CA GLY A 81 0.95 1.85 -2.11
C GLY A 81 -0.49 1.96 -1.66
N TYR A 82 -1.39 2.00 -2.62
CA TYR A 82 -2.82 1.99 -2.34
C TYR A 82 -3.58 1.42 -3.53
N SER A 83 -4.80 0.96 -3.25
CA SER A 83 -5.77 0.55 -4.26
C SER A 83 -7.14 1.03 -3.84
N VAL A 84 -8.05 1.14 -4.80
CA VAL A 84 -9.45 1.41 -4.53
C VAL A 84 -10.25 0.17 -4.93
N TYR A 85 -11.09 -0.32 -4.03
CA TYR A 85 -11.88 -1.52 -4.26
C TYR A 85 -13.37 -1.22 -4.07
N GLU A 86 -14.17 -1.56 -5.08
CA GLU A 86 -15.62 -1.51 -5.00
C GLU A 86 -16.10 -2.82 -4.38
N ALA A 87 -16.69 -2.76 -3.19
CA ALA A 87 -17.15 -3.93 -2.47
C ALA A 87 -18.54 -3.69 -1.88
N GLU A 88 -19.26 -4.78 -1.61
CA GLU A 88 -20.60 -4.72 -1.03
C GLU A 88 -20.55 -4.38 0.46
N SER A 89 -19.46 -4.74 1.13
CA SER A 89 -19.35 -4.62 2.59
C SER A 89 -17.89 -4.50 3.01
N MET A 90 -17.69 -4.08 4.25
CA MET A 90 -16.37 -4.08 4.87
C MET A 90 -15.79 -5.51 4.93
N GLU A 91 -16.63 -6.50 5.21
CA GLU A 91 -16.19 -7.90 5.26
C GLU A 91 -15.62 -8.36 3.92
N ALA A 92 -16.24 -7.97 2.81
CA ALA A 92 -15.73 -8.27 1.47
C ALA A 92 -14.40 -7.54 1.22
N ALA A 93 -14.28 -6.30 1.68
CA ALA A 93 -13.03 -5.55 1.56
C ALA A 93 -11.91 -6.17 2.39
N ILE A 94 -12.21 -6.67 3.59
CA ILE A 94 -11.26 -7.37 4.45
C ILE A 94 -10.75 -8.65 3.75
N ALA A 95 -11.65 -9.43 3.18
CA ALA A 95 -11.26 -10.64 2.45
C ALA A 95 -10.33 -10.33 1.28
N MET A 96 -10.59 -9.23 0.56
CA MET A 96 -9.74 -8.80 -0.54
C MET A 96 -8.39 -8.28 -0.04
N ALA A 97 -8.37 -7.49 1.02
CA ALA A 97 -7.14 -6.95 1.60
C ALA A 97 -6.19 -8.07 2.07
N ALA A 98 -6.76 -9.16 2.60
CA ALA A 98 -5.98 -10.33 3.03
C ALA A 98 -5.21 -11.00 1.88
N ARG A 99 -5.63 -10.79 0.64
CA ARG A 99 -4.96 -11.31 -0.55
C ARG A 99 -3.75 -10.46 -0.98
N ILE A 100 -3.64 -9.24 -0.48
CA ILE A 100 -2.51 -8.37 -0.82
C ILE A 100 -1.26 -8.90 -0.11
N PRO A 101 -0.19 -9.21 -0.85
CA PRO A 101 0.99 -9.85 -0.26
C PRO A 101 1.57 -9.14 0.96
N ALA A 102 1.55 -7.82 1.02
CA ALA A 102 2.06 -7.07 2.18
C ALA A 102 1.44 -7.51 3.50
N ALA A 103 0.16 -7.91 3.50
CA ALA A 103 -0.55 -8.33 4.71
C ALA A 103 0.08 -9.58 5.34
N ARG A 104 0.65 -10.49 4.52
CA ARG A 104 1.28 -11.72 5.03
C ARG A 104 2.80 -11.65 5.10
N LEU A 105 3.39 -10.60 4.54
CA LEU A 105 4.85 -10.46 4.45
C LEU A 105 5.42 -9.50 5.51
N GLY A 106 4.73 -9.40 6.64
CA GLY A 106 5.20 -8.59 7.77
C GLY A 106 4.70 -7.14 7.75
N GLY A 107 3.87 -6.79 6.79
CA GLY A 107 3.24 -5.48 6.71
C GLY A 107 1.77 -5.53 7.12
N ALA A 108 1.00 -4.60 6.58
CA ALA A 108 -0.43 -4.48 6.88
C ALA A 108 -1.16 -3.79 5.73
N VAL A 109 -2.47 -3.99 5.69
CA VAL A 109 -3.36 -3.24 4.80
C VAL A 109 -4.42 -2.57 5.66
N GLU A 110 -4.44 -1.24 5.63
CA GLU A 110 -5.46 -0.45 6.31
C GLU A 110 -6.59 -0.20 5.33
N ILE A 111 -7.82 -0.47 5.76
CA ILE A 111 -9.00 -0.32 4.91
C ILE A 111 -9.81 0.86 5.43
N ARG A 112 -10.12 1.80 4.53
CA ARG A 112 -10.96 2.94 4.87
C ARG A 112 -12.08 3.11 3.85
N PRO A 113 -13.36 3.16 4.29
CA PRO A 113 -14.43 3.49 3.38
C PRO A 113 -14.22 4.90 2.82
N ALA A 114 -14.45 5.06 1.52
CA ALA A 114 -14.40 6.38 0.91
C ALA A 114 -15.65 7.17 1.31
N GLU A 115 -15.45 8.41 1.71
CA GLU A 115 -16.52 9.31 2.12
C GLU A 115 -16.52 10.55 1.24
N LYS A 116 -17.70 11.15 1.11
CA LYS A 116 -17.84 12.38 0.34
C LYS A 116 -18.06 13.54 1.31
N TYR A 117 -17.00 14.27 1.61
CA TYR A 117 -17.07 15.43 2.49
C TYR A 117 -17.30 16.75 1.73
N PHE A 118 -16.91 16.78 0.47
CA PHE A 118 -16.92 18.02 -0.34
C PHE A 118 -17.73 17.88 -1.62
#